data_1bd847f1dc06d15764bdf7390e81d8ac
#
_entry.id   1bd847f1dc06d15764bdf7390e81d8ac
#
_cell.length_a   1.000
_cell.length_b   1.000
_cell.length_c   1.000
_cell.angle_alpha   90.00
_cell.angle_beta   90.00
_cell.angle_gamma   90.00
#
_symmetry.space_group_name_H-M   'P 1'
#
loop_
_entity.id
_entity.type
_entity.pdbx_description
1 polymer ?
#
loop_
_entity_poly.entity_id
_entity_poly.type
_entity_poly.pdbx_seq_one_letter_code
_entity_poly.pdbx_strand_id
1 'polypeptide(L)'
;YGADEVDGSNHVLVLDDGYLITGFTKSFGNGGNDLWIVRTDIDRKELWNRFYGGMAMETGYEAIQTKDNGFIILAQTYSFGAGLSDIWIVKIDSAGNKLWDKTYGGERIDVGYDICESKDDGYIIAGMTISEKTKSPDAYIVKIDSVGKAVWTQTYGGLDIDGVSAISPIADDYGYIVIGHTKSFMLDKSRIKKRGFIGRIIASIFKKKPTSEVWIISIDEYGDINWHNTYGGKKEDAGKKLNLSKDGGYIITAETNSIGAGNNDIWIIKTDKNGKMKWDATIGGKKDEFATSTAINSKQEIIVTGYKTVKEKFSIR
;
A
#
# COMPACT_ATOMS: atom_id res chain seq x y z
N TYR A 1 24.79 -5.65 2.71
CA TYR A 1 24.53 -6.56 1.60
C TYR A 1 24.58 -5.74 0.30
N GLY A 2 24.88 -6.42 -0.84
CA GLY A 2 25.00 -5.78 -2.13
C GLY A 2 26.39 -5.92 -2.73
N ALA A 3 26.61 -5.36 -3.93
CA ALA A 3 27.88 -5.39 -4.66
C ALA A 3 28.13 -4.05 -5.38
N ASP A 4 28.70 -4.08 -6.57
CA ASP A 4 29.28 -2.89 -7.22
C ASP A 4 28.24 -1.91 -7.81
N GLU A 5 26.99 -2.36 -8.03
CA GLU A 5 25.91 -1.55 -8.58
C GLU A 5 24.96 -1.07 -7.49
N VAL A 6 23.83 -0.44 -7.87
CA VAL A 6 22.83 0.05 -6.93
C VAL A 6 21.93 -1.08 -6.47
N ASP A 7 21.98 -1.36 -5.18
CA ASP A 7 21.11 -2.31 -4.50
C ASP A 7 20.31 -1.59 -3.43
N GLY A 8 19.06 -1.96 -3.20
CA GLY A 8 18.19 -1.30 -2.24
C GLY A 8 17.19 -2.24 -1.58
N SER A 9 16.83 -1.92 -0.34
CA SER A 9 15.79 -2.62 0.41
C SER A 9 14.57 -1.73 0.64
N ASN A 10 13.38 -2.31 0.54
CA ASN A 10 12.11 -1.64 0.77
C ASN A 10 11.41 -2.15 2.03
N HIS A 11 11.64 -3.40 2.44
CA HIS A 11 10.95 -4.01 3.57
C HIS A 11 11.87 -4.97 4.33
N VAL A 12 11.63 -5.08 5.63
CA VAL A 12 12.22 -6.08 6.51
C VAL A 12 11.11 -6.79 7.30
N LEU A 13 11.03 -8.10 7.14
CA LEU A 13 10.18 -8.96 7.94
C LEU A 13 11.02 -9.53 9.11
N VAL A 14 10.53 -9.31 10.33
CA VAL A 14 11.17 -9.87 11.55
C VAL A 14 10.62 -11.28 11.75
N LEU A 15 11.54 -12.22 11.96
CA LEU A 15 11.25 -13.63 12.20
C LEU A 15 11.80 -14.01 13.58
N ASP A 16 11.33 -15.10 14.14
CA ASP A 16 11.81 -15.57 15.46
C ASP A 16 13.31 -15.89 15.47
N ASP A 17 13.87 -16.27 14.33
CA ASP A 17 15.26 -16.70 14.16
C ASP A 17 16.08 -15.75 13.25
N GLY A 18 15.60 -14.54 12.96
CA GLY A 18 16.33 -13.54 12.17
C GLY A 18 15.43 -12.62 11.32
N TYR A 19 15.88 -12.33 10.10
CA TYR A 19 15.22 -11.33 9.26
C TYR A 19 15.12 -11.80 7.81
N LEU A 20 14.03 -11.43 7.13
CA LEU A 20 13.91 -11.48 5.67
C LEU A 20 13.83 -10.05 5.14
N ILE A 21 14.74 -9.69 4.27
CA ILE A 21 14.83 -8.36 3.65
C ILE A 21 14.42 -8.50 2.19
N THR A 22 13.53 -7.62 1.70
CA THR A 22 13.14 -7.57 0.30
C THR A 22 13.41 -6.21 -0.31
N GLY A 23 13.73 -6.21 -1.60
CA GLY A 23 14.01 -4.99 -2.32
C GLY A 23 14.39 -5.28 -3.77
N PHE A 24 15.42 -4.62 -4.26
CA PHE A 24 15.92 -4.80 -5.61
C PHE A 24 17.45 -4.85 -5.64
N THR A 25 17.97 -5.54 -6.62
CA THR A 25 19.41 -5.57 -6.94
C THR A 25 19.63 -5.25 -8.40
N LYS A 26 20.65 -4.46 -8.66
CA LYS A 26 21.21 -4.23 -9.99
C LYS A 26 22.55 -4.95 -10.17
N SER A 27 23.12 -5.40 -9.05
CA SER A 27 24.42 -6.09 -9.02
C SER A 27 24.32 -7.56 -9.43
N PHE A 28 23.13 -8.15 -9.31
CA PHE A 28 22.88 -9.58 -9.57
C PHE A 28 21.65 -9.73 -10.45
N GLY A 29 21.59 -10.85 -11.20
CA GLY A 29 20.43 -11.18 -12.05
C GLY A 29 20.64 -10.82 -13.52
N ASN A 30 19.54 -10.53 -14.24
CA ASN A 30 19.56 -10.32 -15.67
C ASN A 30 18.81 -9.02 -16.04
N GLY A 31 19.45 -8.15 -16.81
CA GLY A 31 18.77 -6.97 -17.36
C GLY A 31 18.79 -5.75 -16.45
N GLY A 32 17.60 -5.32 -15.97
CA GLY A 32 17.44 -4.14 -15.13
C GLY A 32 17.68 -4.43 -13.64
N ASN A 33 16.82 -3.88 -12.78
CA ASN A 33 16.77 -4.32 -11.38
C ASN A 33 16.06 -5.66 -11.31
N ASP A 34 16.54 -6.58 -10.46
CA ASP A 34 15.84 -7.82 -10.13
C ASP A 34 15.28 -7.76 -8.69
N LEU A 35 14.15 -8.40 -8.43
CA LEU A 35 13.66 -8.64 -7.07
C LEU A 35 14.77 -9.33 -6.26
N TRP A 36 15.16 -8.73 -5.15
CA TRP A 36 16.19 -9.25 -4.27
C TRP A 36 15.64 -9.59 -2.89
N ILE A 37 16.02 -10.77 -2.40
CA ILE A 37 15.60 -11.30 -1.11
C ILE A 37 16.83 -11.77 -0.36
N VAL A 38 17.01 -11.27 0.86
CA VAL A 38 18.12 -11.66 1.74
C VAL A 38 17.56 -12.22 3.05
N ARG A 39 17.94 -13.43 3.39
CA ARG A 39 17.62 -14.08 4.67
C ARG A 39 18.85 -14.03 5.58
N THR A 40 18.66 -13.58 6.81
CA THR A 40 19.74 -13.52 7.81
C THR A 40 19.32 -14.22 9.09
N ASP A 41 20.29 -14.59 9.92
CA ASP A 41 20.05 -14.97 11.30
C ASP A 41 19.80 -13.73 12.19
N ILE A 42 19.62 -13.97 13.51
CA ILE A 42 19.36 -12.90 14.48
C ILE A 42 20.57 -11.95 14.65
N ASP A 43 21.78 -12.44 14.40
CA ASP A 43 23.04 -11.66 14.43
C ASP A 43 23.29 -10.93 13.10
N ARG A 44 22.33 -10.98 12.17
CA ARG A 44 22.37 -10.35 10.85
C ARG A 44 23.41 -10.96 9.90
N LYS A 45 23.87 -12.17 10.18
CA LYS A 45 24.69 -12.93 9.25
C LYS A 45 23.80 -13.49 8.13
N GLU A 46 24.19 -13.31 6.88
CA GLU A 46 23.50 -13.86 5.74
C GLU A 46 23.46 -15.39 5.80
N LEU A 47 22.25 -15.95 5.69
CA LEU A 47 22.01 -17.38 5.55
C LEU A 47 21.90 -17.77 4.08
N TRP A 48 21.17 -16.97 3.32
CA TRP A 48 21.05 -17.07 1.88
C TRP A 48 20.54 -15.76 1.27
N ASN A 49 20.80 -15.55 0.00
CA ASN A 49 20.14 -14.53 -0.83
C ASN A 49 19.60 -15.16 -2.11
N ARG A 50 18.58 -14.54 -2.69
CA ARG A 50 17.98 -14.92 -3.97
C ARG A 50 17.61 -13.68 -4.74
N PHE A 51 17.69 -13.77 -6.04
CA PHE A 51 17.20 -12.74 -6.96
C PHE A 51 16.33 -13.40 -8.03
N TYR A 52 15.27 -12.70 -8.40
CA TYR A 52 14.29 -13.16 -9.37
C TYR A 52 13.91 -11.99 -10.27
N GLY A 53 13.90 -12.22 -11.57
CA GLY A 53 13.49 -11.20 -12.53
C GLY A 53 13.65 -11.65 -13.97
N GLY A 54 13.45 -10.69 -14.86
CA GLY A 54 13.59 -10.86 -16.30
C GLY A 54 14.55 -9.86 -16.91
N MET A 55 14.23 -9.36 -18.10
CA MET A 55 15.11 -8.41 -18.81
C MET A 55 14.84 -6.94 -18.44
N ALA A 56 13.69 -6.64 -17.85
CA ALA A 56 13.32 -5.29 -17.44
C ALA A 56 13.57 -5.07 -15.93
N MET A 57 12.69 -4.37 -15.23
CA MET A 57 12.87 -4.05 -13.80
C MET A 57 11.88 -4.81 -12.95
N GLU A 58 12.38 -5.39 -11.86
CA GLU A 58 11.58 -5.96 -10.79
C GLU A 58 11.97 -5.36 -9.44
N THR A 59 10.97 -5.16 -8.58
CA THR A 59 11.20 -4.56 -7.27
C THR A 59 10.29 -5.23 -6.23
N GLY A 60 10.89 -5.76 -5.16
CA GLY A 60 10.15 -6.28 -4.01
C GLY A 60 9.71 -5.15 -3.09
N TYR A 61 8.47 -5.19 -2.64
CA TYR A 61 7.89 -4.18 -1.75
C TYR A 61 7.64 -4.71 -0.35
N GLU A 62 7.13 -5.93 -0.23
CA GLU A 62 6.74 -6.51 1.05
C GLU A 62 6.90 -8.03 1.05
N ALA A 63 7.01 -8.60 2.24
CA ALA A 63 7.05 -10.05 2.44
C ALA A 63 6.25 -10.42 3.68
N ILE A 64 5.53 -11.54 3.61
CA ILE A 64 4.88 -12.18 4.75
C ILE A 64 5.37 -13.62 4.87
N GLN A 65 5.52 -14.11 6.10
CA GLN A 65 5.80 -15.52 6.37
C GLN A 65 4.50 -16.32 6.26
N THR A 66 4.57 -17.48 5.63
CA THR A 66 3.42 -18.37 5.46
C THR A 66 3.45 -19.53 6.45
N LYS A 67 2.30 -20.18 6.69
CA LYS A 67 2.15 -21.27 7.66
C LYS A 67 3.06 -22.49 7.39
N ASP A 68 3.52 -22.66 6.17
CA ASP A 68 4.50 -23.68 5.77
C ASP A 68 5.96 -23.27 5.98
N ASN A 69 6.20 -22.18 6.73
CA ASN A 69 7.50 -21.54 6.95
C ASN A 69 8.19 -21.00 5.68
N GLY A 70 7.47 -20.92 4.56
CA GLY A 70 7.91 -20.21 3.38
C GLY A 70 7.52 -18.74 3.44
N PHE A 71 7.57 -18.06 2.29
CA PHE A 71 7.27 -16.64 2.20
C PHE A 71 6.48 -16.32 0.94
N ILE A 72 5.58 -15.36 1.06
CA ILE A 72 4.96 -14.65 -0.06
C ILE A 72 5.63 -13.29 -0.17
N ILE A 73 6.07 -12.98 -1.37
CA ILE A 73 6.71 -11.69 -1.68
C ILE A 73 5.80 -10.92 -2.62
N LEU A 74 5.43 -9.72 -2.21
CA LEU A 74 4.78 -8.72 -3.06
C LEU A 74 5.85 -7.93 -3.81
N ALA A 75 5.76 -7.94 -5.11
CA ALA A 75 6.68 -7.24 -6.00
C ALA A 75 5.93 -6.54 -7.15
N GLN A 76 6.64 -5.73 -7.89
CA GLN A 76 6.26 -5.19 -9.19
C GLN A 76 7.19 -5.75 -10.24
N THR A 77 6.67 -6.04 -11.43
CA THR A 77 7.45 -6.50 -12.57
C THR A 77 7.12 -5.68 -13.83
N TYR A 78 8.15 -5.41 -14.60
CA TYR A 78 8.08 -4.85 -15.96
C TYR A 78 8.44 -5.91 -17.02
N SER A 79 8.81 -7.13 -16.59
CA SER A 79 9.20 -8.23 -17.47
C SER A 79 8.08 -9.21 -17.75
N PHE A 80 7.13 -9.35 -16.84
CA PHE A 80 6.09 -10.38 -16.87
C PHE A 80 4.71 -9.74 -16.78
N GLY A 81 3.68 -10.46 -17.27
CA GLY A 81 2.29 -10.03 -17.20
C GLY A 81 1.76 -9.45 -18.50
N ALA A 82 0.68 -8.69 -18.41
CA ALA A 82 -0.09 -8.22 -19.57
C ALA A 82 0.20 -6.75 -19.95
N GLY A 83 0.84 -5.98 -19.07
CA GLY A 83 0.90 -4.53 -19.20
C GLY A 83 2.30 -3.93 -19.27
N LEU A 84 2.33 -2.62 -18.98
CA LEU A 84 3.60 -1.89 -18.83
C LEU A 84 4.30 -2.33 -17.55
N SER A 85 3.53 -2.55 -16.46
CA SER A 85 4.01 -3.19 -15.25
C SER A 85 2.82 -3.82 -14.51
N ASP A 86 3.06 -4.93 -13.84
CA ASP A 86 2.06 -5.71 -13.13
C ASP A 86 2.46 -5.96 -11.68
N ILE A 87 1.47 -6.18 -10.81
CA ILE A 87 1.69 -6.75 -9.49
C ILE A 87 2.24 -8.15 -9.68
N TRP A 88 3.34 -8.46 -9.01
CA TRP A 88 3.97 -9.77 -9.06
C TRP A 88 4.03 -10.40 -7.68
N ILE A 89 3.46 -11.57 -7.53
CA ILE A 89 3.51 -12.36 -6.30
C ILE A 89 4.42 -13.55 -6.53
N VAL A 90 5.41 -13.69 -5.65
CA VAL A 90 6.35 -14.80 -5.67
C VAL A 90 6.24 -15.59 -4.37
N LYS A 91 5.89 -16.87 -4.46
CA LYS A 91 5.92 -17.83 -3.34
C LYS A 91 7.25 -18.57 -3.36
N ILE A 92 7.94 -18.53 -2.22
CA ILE A 92 9.17 -19.28 -2.01
C ILE A 92 9.07 -20.18 -0.77
N ASP A 93 9.87 -21.22 -0.73
CA ASP A 93 10.05 -22.05 0.48
C ASP A 93 11.00 -21.38 1.49
N SER A 94 11.22 -22.01 2.64
CA SER A 94 12.13 -21.51 3.69
C SER A 94 13.60 -21.40 3.26
N ALA A 95 14.01 -22.14 2.22
CA ALA A 95 15.36 -22.09 1.64
C ALA A 95 15.49 -21.06 0.50
N GLY A 96 14.42 -20.33 0.20
CA GLY A 96 14.38 -19.34 -0.86
C GLY A 96 14.16 -19.92 -2.25
N ASN A 97 13.73 -21.16 -2.43
CA ASN A 97 13.43 -21.73 -3.74
C ASN A 97 12.02 -21.30 -4.18
N LYS A 98 11.88 -20.80 -5.41
CA LYS A 98 10.58 -20.41 -5.95
C LYS A 98 9.68 -21.62 -6.15
N LEU A 99 8.50 -21.59 -5.52
CA LEU A 99 7.47 -22.60 -5.65
C LEU A 99 6.51 -22.26 -6.79
N TRP A 100 6.07 -21.02 -6.82
CA TRP A 100 5.24 -20.48 -7.89
C TRP A 100 5.36 -18.95 -7.93
N ASP A 101 4.97 -18.35 -9.03
CA ASP A 101 4.75 -16.93 -9.16
C ASP A 101 3.55 -16.64 -10.05
N LYS A 102 2.93 -15.46 -9.86
CA LYS A 102 1.76 -14.99 -10.61
C LYS A 102 1.80 -13.47 -10.74
N THR A 103 1.28 -12.98 -11.86
CA THR A 103 1.07 -11.56 -12.12
C THR A 103 -0.41 -11.22 -12.09
N TYR A 104 -0.72 -10.01 -11.62
CA TYR A 104 -2.08 -9.47 -11.57
C TYR A 104 -2.05 -8.03 -12.05
N GLY A 105 -2.91 -7.73 -13.01
CA GLY A 105 -2.98 -6.42 -13.63
C GLY A 105 -3.66 -6.48 -14.99
N GLY A 106 -3.60 -5.37 -15.70
CA GLY A 106 -4.14 -5.19 -17.04
C GLY A 106 -3.09 -4.71 -18.03
N GLU A 107 -3.52 -3.98 -19.07
CA GLU A 107 -2.61 -3.53 -20.14
C GLU A 107 -1.71 -2.34 -19.76
N ARG A 108 -1.94 -1.72 -18.59
CA ARG A 108 -1.20 -0.52 -18.17
C ARG A 108 -0.34 -0.78 -16.94
N ILE A 109 -0.32 0.18 -16.05
CA ILE A 109 0.49 0.14 -14.82
C ILE A 109 -0.39 -0.36 -13.68
N ASP A 110 0.04 -1.44 -13.05
CA ASP A 110 -0.55 -2.00 -11.85
C ASP A 110 0.55 -2.14 -10.79
N VAL A 111 0.28 -1.68 -9.57
CA VAL A 111 1.24 -1.67 -8.47
C VAL A 111 0.58 -2.17 -7.20
N GLY A 112 1.20 -3.13 -6.52
CA GLY A 112 0.83 -3.55 -5.18
C GLY A 112 1.62 -2.80 -4.12
N TYR A 113 0.97 -2.35 -3.06
CA TYR A 113 1.60 -1.60 -1.98
C TYR A 113 1.59 -2.33 -0.65
N ASP A 114 0.63 -3.24 -0.44
CA ASP A 114 0.48 -3.97 0.82
C ASP A 114 -0.21 -5.32 0.58
N ILE A 115 0.10 -6.30 1.42
CA ILE A 115 -0.44 -7.66 1.34
C ILE A 115 -0.64 -8.24 2.73
N CYS A 116 -1.75 -8.94 2.94
CA CYS A 116 -1.97 -9.69 4.16
C CYS A 116 -2.59 -11.08 3.87
N GLU A 117 -2.46 -11.98 4.85
CA GLU A 117 -3.19 -13.26 4.81
C GLU A 117 -4.68 -13.04 4.97
N SER A 118 -5.46 -13.87 4.32
CA SER A 118 -6.90 -13.99 4.51
C SER A 118 -7.24 -15.21 5.37
N LYS A 119 -8.41 -15.20 5.99
CA LYS A 119 -8.85 -16.29 6.90
C LYS A 119 -9.06 -17.64 6.21
N ASP A 120 -9.15 -17.65 4.90
CA ASP A 120 -9.32 -18.85 4.05
C ASP A 120 -7.99 -19.36 3.47
N ASP A 121 -6.87 -19.06 4.14
CA ASP A 121 -5.50 -19.44 3.75
C ASP A 121 -5.02 -18.84 2.41
N GLY A 122 -5.75 -17.90 1.85
CA GLY A 122 -5.35 -17.10 0.70
C GLY A 122 -4.67 -15.79 1.12
N TYR A 123 -4.59 -14.87 0.18
CA TYR A 123 -3.97 -13.55 0.39
C TYR A 123 -4.82 -12.47 -0.25
N ILE A 124 -4.71 -11.26 0.29
CA ILE A 124 -5.33 -10.09 -0.29
C ILE A 124 -4.30 -8.99 -0.47
N ILE A 125 -4.26 -8.43 -1.66
CA ILE A 125 -3.31 -7.41 -2.09
C ILE A 125 -4.04 -6.10 -2.28
N ALA A 126 -3.49 -5.03 -1.74
CA ALA A 126 -3.96 -3.67 -1.95
C ALA A 126 -2.96 -2.89 -2.82
N GLY A 127 -3.48 -2.14 -3.79
CA GLY A 127 -2.65 -1.43 -4.73
C GLY A 127 -3.42 -0.42 -5.58
N MET A 128 -2.88 -0.10 -6.72
CA MET A 128 -3.53 0.73 -7.72
C MET A 128 -3.46 0.09 -9.11
N THR A 129 -4.43 0.45 -9.95
CA THR A 129 -4.46 0.11 -11.37
C THR A 129 -4.75 1.36 -12.20
N ILE A 130 -4.20 1.45 -13.40
CA ILE A 130 -4.61 2.44 -14.40
C ILE A 130 -5.40 1.72 -15.48
N SER A 131 -6.71 1.88 -15.48
CA SER A 131 -7.56 1.26 -16.50
C SER A 131 -7.59 2.06 -17.80
N GLU A 132 -7.79 1.39 -18.93
CA GLU A 132 -8.00 2.05 -20.22
C GLU A 132 -9.22 2.97 -20.20
N LYS A 133 -10.21 2.68 -19.38
CA LYS A 133 -11.48 3.40 -19.32
C LYS A 133 -11.35 4.74 -18.60
N THR A 134 -10.73 4.77 -17.44
CA THR A 134 -10.60 5.98 -16.61
C THR A 134 -9.35 6.77 -16.96
N LYS A 135 -8.27 6.09 -17.38
CA LYS A 135 -6.93 6.66 -17.62
C LYS A 135 -6.34 7.37 -16.39
N SER A 136 -6.99 7.23 -15.26
CA SER A 136 -6.55 7.68 -13.94
C SER A 136 -6.25 6.47 -13.06
N PRO A 137 -5.34 6.59 -12.08
CA PRO A 137 -5.17 5.56 -11.06
C PRO A 137 -6.44 5.37 -10.24
N ASP A 138 -6.84 4.12 -10.06
CA ASP A 138 -7.92 3.69 -9.16
C ASP A 138 -7.37 2.72 -8.12
N ALA A 139 -7.96 2.68 -6.94
CA ALA A 139 -7.66 1.69 -5.92
C ALA A 139 -7.96 0.28 -6.45
N TYR A 140 -7.03 -0.64 -6.32
CA TYR A 140 -7.11 -1.99 -6.84
C TYR A 140 -6.87 -3.01 -5.73
N ILE A 141 -7.83 -3.90 -5.53
CA ILE A 141 -7.74 -4.99 -4.55
C ILE A 141 -7.85 -6.31 -5.30
N VAL A 142 -6.91 -7.21 -4.98
CA VAL A 142 -6.85 -8.56 -5.55
C VAL A 142 -6.90 -9.58 -4.43
N LYS A 143 -7.91 -10.44 -4.41
CA LYS A 143 -7.97 -11.62 -3.56
C LYS A 143 -7.48 -12.84 -4.33
N ILE A 144 -6.55 -13.58 -3.75
CA ILE A 144 -6.01 -14.82 -4.30
C ILE A 144 -6.16 -15.96 -3.29
N ASP A 145 -6.24 -17.18 -3.79
CA ASP A 145 -6.18 -18.40 -2.97
C ASP A 145 -4.74 -18.76 -2.59
N SER A 146 -4.55 -19.82 -1.83
CA SER A 146 -3.24 -20.29 -1.35
C SER A 146 -2.25 -20.71 -2.45
N VAL A 147 -2.74 -20.96 -3.67
CA VAL A 147 -1.91 -21.32 -4.84
C VAL A 147 -1.78 -20.18 -5.85
N GLY A 148 -2.20 -18.97 -5.46
CA GLY A 148 -2.05 -17.77 -6.27
C GLY A 148 -3.12 -17.61 -7.37
N LYS A 149 -4.20 -18.36 -7.36
CA LYS A 149 -5.29 -18.14 -8.30
C LYS A 149 -6.16 -16.97 -7.82
N ALA A 150 -6.42 -16.00 -8.71
CA ALA A 150 -7.33 -14.91 -8.40
C ALA A 150 -8.74 -15.45 -8.10
N VAL A 151 -9.26 -15.09 -6.92
CA VAL A 151 -10.63 -15.40 -6.48
C VAL A 151 -11.54 -14.28 -6.96
N TRP A 152 -11.16 -13.03 -6.70
CA TRP A 152 -11.81 -11.84 -7.24
C TRP A 152 -10.83 -10.67 -7.33
N THR A 153 -11.18 -9.70 -8.14
CA THR A 153 -10.51 -8.40 -8.23
C THR A 153 -11.55 -7.31 -8.20
N GLN A 154 -11.27 -6.22 -7.48
CA GLN A 154 -12.15 -5.07 -7.39
C GLN A 154 -11.37 -3.77 -7.58
N THR A 155 -11.99 -2.82 -8.26
CA THR A 155 -11.49 -1.44 -8.37
C THR A 155 -12.44 -0.49 -7.68
N TYR A 156 -11.88 0.43 -6.89
CA TYR A 156 -12.64 1.46 -6.18
C TYR A 156 -12.09 2.82 -6.58
N GLY A 157 -12.98 3.75 -6.86
CA GLY A 157 -12.61 5.08 -7.30
C GLY A 157 -13.65 5.69 -8.21
N GLY A 158 -13.30 6.77 -8.88
CA GLY A 158 -14.19 7.52 -9.74
C GLY A 158 -13.52 8.02 -11.02
N LEU A 159 -13.60 9.31 -11.29
CA LEU A 159 -13.03 9.91 -12.51
C LEU A 159 -11.64 10.52 -12.30
N ASP A 160 -11.24 10.73 -11.05
CA ASP A 160 -9.96 11.30 -10.66
C ASP A 160 -9.07 10.23 -10.02
N ILE A 161 -7.95 10.67 -9.46
CA ILE A 161 -6.93 9.78 -8.86
C ILE A 161 -7.43 9.24 -7.52
N ASP A 162 -7.48 7.94 -7.42
CA ASP A 162 -7.76 7.19 -6.20
C ASP A 162 -6.69 6.12 -6.01
N GLY A 163 -6.37 5.78 -4.78
CA GLY A 163 -5.37 4.76 -4.51
C GLY A 163 -5.45 4.25 -3.09
N VAL A 164 -4.92 3.06 -2.88
CA VAL A 164 -4.79 2.45 -1.56
C VAL A 164 -3.33 2.20 -1.26
N SER A 165 -2.96 2.26 0.00
CA SER A 165 -1.58 2.14 0.48
C SER A 165 -1.41 1.11 1.59
N ALA A 166 -2.50 0.69 2.24
CA ALA A 166 -2.44 -0.34 3.26
C ALA A 166 -3.76 -1.11 3.36
N ILE A 167 -3.67 -2.39 3.75
CA ILE A 167 -4.81 -3.28 4.00
C ILE A 167 -4.55 -4.11 5.26
N SER A 168 -5.61 -4.39 6.01
CA SER A 168 -5.54 -5.25 7.20
C SER A 168 -6.82 -6.06 7.35
N PRO A 169 -6.75 -7.33 7.75
CA PRO A 169 -7.94 -8.10 8.05
C PRO A 169 -8.64 -7.54 9.31
N ILE A 170 -9.96 -7.63 9.36
CA ILE A 170 -10.75 -7.34 10.55
C ILE A 170 -10.65 -8.54 11.49
N ALA A 171 -10.29 -8.33 12.76
CA ALA A 171 -9.96 -9.42 13.70
C ALA A 171 -11.08 -10.46 13.86
N ASP A 172 -12.32 -10.01 14.02
CA ASP A 172 -13.49 -10.85 14.32
C ASP A 172 -14.41 -11.07 13.10
N ASP A 173 -13.99 -10.66 11.90
CA ASP A 173 -14.76 -10.71 10.66
C ASP A 173 -13.92 -11.25 9.50
N TYR A 174 -14.55 -11.70 8.43
CA TYR A 174 -13.89 -12.09 7.19
C TYR A 174 -13.57 -10.91 6.27
N GLY A 175 -13.95 -9.68 6.67
CA GLY A 175 -13.71 -8.46 5.92
C GLY A 175 -12.33 -7.84 6.17
N TYR A 176 -12.10 -6.73 5.49
CA TYR A 176 -10.82 -6.00 5.50
C TYR A 176 -11.04 -4.51 5.68
N ILE A 177 -10.06 -3.86 6.27
CA ILE A 177 -9.94 -2.40 6.28
C ILE A 177 -8.83 -1.99 5.33
N VAL A 178 -9.14 -1.05 4.47
CA VAL A 178 -8.25 -0.51 3.45
C VAL A 178 -8.05 0.97 3.71
N ILE A 179 -6.83 1.46 3.58
CA ILE A 179 -6.49 2.86 3.73
C ILE A 179 -5.80 3.40 2.47
N GLY A 180 -6.03 4.67 2.17
CA GLY A 180 -5.40 5.33 1.04
C GLY A 180 -5.83 6.77 0.87
N HIS A 181 -6.05 7.17 -0.37
CA HIS A 181 -6.51 8.53 -0.71
C HIS A 181 -7.53 8.49 -1.84
N THR A 182 -8.42 9.48 -1.86
CA THR A 182 -9.37 9.66 -2.95
C THR A 182 -9.49 11.13 -3.35
N LYS A 183 -9.51 11.38 -4.64
CA LYS A 183 -9.95 12.65 -5.26
C LYS A 183 -11.35 12.54 -5.85
N SER A 184 -11.84 11.32 -5.94
CA SER A 184 -13.17 11.03 -6.43
C SER A 184 -14.09 10.84 -5.23
N PHE A 185 -14.92 11.82 -4.92
CA PHE A 185 -16.06 11.52 -4.06
C PHE A 185 -16.81 10.37 -4.69
N MET A 186 -16.91 9.22 -4.02
CA MET A 186 -17.73 8.11 -4.48
C MET A 186 -19.16 8.61 -4.60
N LEU A 187 -19.51 9.07 -5.79
CA LEU A 187 -20.89 9.17 -6.19
C LEU A 187 -21.40 7.74 -6.23
N ASP A 188 -22.11 7.36 -5.16
CA ASP A 188 -22.82 6.10 -5.05
C ASP A 188 -23.47 5.77 -6.40
N LYS A 189 -22.96 4.71 -7.07
CA LYS A 189 -23.48 4.29 -8.39
C LYS A 189 -25.00 4.06 -8.36
N SER A 190 -25.57 3.73 -7.20
CA SER A 190 -27.01 3.60 -6.98
C SER A 190 -27.73 4.95 -7.01
N ARG A 191 -27.08 6.03 -6.61
CA ARG A 191 -27.60 7.41 -6.70
C ARG A 191 -27.42 8.03 -8.09
N ILE A 192 -26.40 7.61 -8.85
CA ILE A 192 -26.19 8.06 -10.24
C ILE A 192 -27.32 7.56 -11.14
N LYS A 193 -27.81 6.34 -10.96
CA LYS A 193 -28.95 5.79 -11.73
C LYS A 193 -30.26 6.54 -11.53
N LYS A 194 -30.44 7.22 -10.38
CA LYS A 194 -31.67 8.00 -10.07
C LYS A 194 -31.58 9.48 -10.42
N ARG A 195 -30.39 10.00 -10.74
CA ARG A 195 -30.16 11.43 -11.01
C ARG A 195 -29.61 11.67 -12.41
N GLY A 196 -30.29 11.25 -13.47
CA GLY A 196 -30.02 11.65 -14.84
C GLY A 196 -29.31 13.03 -14.94
N PHE A 197 -29.58 13.86 -15.79
CA PHE A 197 -29.05 15.19 -16.11
C PHE A 197 -28.58 16.10 -14.93
N ILE A 198 -29.14 15.99 -13.72
CA ILE A 198 -28.86 16.85 -12.54
C ILE A 198 -27.48 16.56 -11.91
N GLY A 199 -26.97 15.32 -11.98
CA GLY A 199 -25.65 14.98 -11.42
C GLY A 199 -24.49 15.68 -12.15
N ARG A 200 -24.61 15.91 -13.45
CA ARG A 200 -23.62 16.64 -14.27
C ARG A 200 -23.60 18.15 -13.97
N ILE A 201 -24.74 18.74 -13.61
CA ILE A 201 -24.84 20.17 -13.29
C ILE A 201 -24.24 20.46 -11.92
N ILE A 202 -24.40 19.59 -10.93
CA ILE A 202 -23.82 19.79 -9.57
C ILE A 202 -22.29 19.75 -9.62
N ALA A 203 -21.69 18.82 -10.39
CA ALA A 203 -20.25 18.78 -10.59
C ALA A 203 -19.68 20.02 -11.29
N SER A 204 -20.49 20.72 -12.12
CA SER A 204 -20.08 21.96 -12.78
C SER A 204 -20.21 23.23 -11.92
N ILE A 205 -21.01 23.19 -10.85
CA ILE A 205 -21.25 24.33 -9.95
C ILE A 205 -20.14 24.47 -8.90
N PHE A 206 -19.52 23.35 -8.48
CA PHE A 206 -18.36 23.39 -7.59
C PHE A 206 -17.08 23.50 -8.42
N LYS A 207 -16.71 24.73 -8.80
CA LYS A 207 -15.45 25.09 -9.49
C LYS A 207 -14.19 24.89 -8.62
N LYS A 208 -14.22 24.08 -7.57
CA LYS A 208 -13.04 23.74 -6.77
C LYS A 208 -12.51 22.40 -7.29
N LYS A 209 -11.25 22.40 -7.73
CA LYS A 209 -10.52 21.17 -8.04
C LYS A 209 -10.61 20.27 -6.80
N PRO A 210 -11.10 19.02 -6.91
CA PRO A 210 -11.14 18.13 -5.76
C PRO A 210 -9.72 17.95 -5.24
N THR A 211 -9.55 18.12 -3.94
CA THR A 211 -8.30 17.81 -3.25
C THR A 211 -8.35 16.34 -2.80
N SER A 212 -7.19 15.70 -2.74
CA SER A 212 -7.08 14.36 -2.18
C SER A 212 -7.44 14.35 -0.70
N GLU A 213 -8.21 13.39 -0.25
CA GLU A 213 -8.53 13.16 1.16
C GLU A 213 -8.04 11.76 1.58
N VAL A 214 -7.65 11.60 2.83
CA VAL A 214 -7.41 10.27 3.42
C VAL A 214 -8.69 9.46 3.29
N TRP A 215 -8.58 8.27 2.76
CA TRP A 215 -9.72 7.38 2.53
C TRP A 215 -9.59 6.09 3.34
N ILE A 216 -10.59 5.76 4.14
CA ILE A 216 -10.71 4.48 4.83
C ILE A 216 -11.95 3.76 4.32
N ILE A 217 -11.80 2.49 4.00
CA ILE A 217 -12.85 1.63 3.46
C ILE A 217 -12.90 0.34 4.28
N SER A 218 -14.10 -0.08 4.67
CA SER A 218 -14.36 -1.46 5.11
C SER A 218 -15.00 -2.23 3.97
N ILE A 219 -14.41 -3.34 3.61
CA ILE A 219 -14.94 -4.29 2.63
C ILE A 219 -15.20 -5.64 3.29
N ASP A 220 -16.16 -6.39 2.76
CA ASP A 220 -16.41 -7.75 3.16
C ASP A 220 -15.48 -8.76 2.46
N GLU A 221 -15.67 -10.05 2.67
CA GLU A 221 -14.88 -11.13 2.07
C GLU A 221 -15.00 -11.22 0.54
N TYR A 222 -16.04 -10.61 -0.05
CA TYR A 222 -16.30 -10.59 -1.49
C TYR A 222 -15.80 -9.30 -2.17
N GLY A 223 -15.29 -8.35 -1.36
CA GLY A 223 -14.86 -7.04 -1.83
C GLY A 223 -15.99 -6.00 -1.92
N ASP A 224 -17.19 -6.28 -1.41
CA ASP A 224 -18.25 -5.29 -1.35
C ASP A 224 -18.02 -4.32 -0.18
N ILE A 225 -18.30 -3.03 -0.42
CA ILE A 225 -18.08 -1.99 0.58
C ILE A 225 -19.18 -2.04 1.64
N ASN A 226 -18.79 -2.28 2.91
CA ASN A 226 -19.65 -2.15 4.07
C ASN A 226 -19.86 -0.68 4.45
N TRP A 227 -18.76 0.05 4.56
CA TRP A 227 -18.74 1.50 4.82
C TRP A 227 -17.42 2.12 4.37
N HIS A 228 -17.39 3.43 4.19
CA HIS A 228 -16.19 4.21 3.96
C HIS A 228 -16.30 5.59 4.61
N ASN A 229 -15.17 6.20 4.94
CA ASN A 229 -15.07 7.57 5.40
C ASN A 229 -13.87 8.26 4.76
N THR A 230 -13.92 9.59 4.70
CA THR A 230 -12.79 10.41 4.28
C THR A 230 -12.42 11.41 5.37
N TYR A 231 -11.14 11.73 5.47
CA TYR A 231 -10.61 12.74 6.37
C TYR A 231 -9.68 13.66 5.59
N GLY A 232 -9.79 14.95 5.80
CA GLY A 232 -8.97 15.92 5.11
C GLY A 232 -9.49 17.32 5.27
N GLY A 233 -8.91 18.22 4.50
CA GLY A 233 -9.26 19.63 4.55
C GLY A 233 -9.33 20.26 3.16
N LYS A 234 -8.61 21.39 2.96
CA LYS A 234 -8.70 22.16 1.72
C LYS A 234 -7.58 21.88 0.73
N LYS A 235 -6.63 21.04 1.09
CA LYS A 235 -5.48 20.66 0.29
C LYS A 235 -5.37 19.12 0.19
N GLU A 236 -4.22 18.63 -0.25
CA GLU A 236 -3.99 17.20 -0.44
C GLU A 236 -3.70 16.49 0.90
N ASP A 237 -4.41 15.41 1.15
CA ASP A 237 -4.25 14.54 2.31
C ASP A 237 -4.24 13.07 1.82
N ALA A 238 -3.41 12.21 2.42
CA ALA A 238 -3.29 10.81 1.99
C ALA A 238 -2.95 9.86 3.14
N GLY A 239 -3.69 8.77 3.28
CA GLY A 239 -3.37 7.68 4.20
C GLY A 239 -2.15 6.89 3.71
N LYS A 240 -1.30 6.46 4.63
CA LYS A 240 -0.05 5.75 4.35
C LYS A 240 0.06 4.39 5.02
N LYS A 241 -0.24 4.32 6.32
CA LYS A 241 -0.14 3.09 7.11
C LYS A 241 -1.36 2.92 8.01
N LEU A 242 -1.68 1.67 8.27
CA LEU A 242 -2.83 1.24 9.07
C LEU A 242 -2.36 0.29 10.16
N ASN A 243 -2.79 0.55 11.40
CA ASN A 243 -2.59 -0.36 12.52
C ASN A 243 -3.92 -0.59 13.24
N LEU A 244 -4.16 -1.82 13.66
CA LEU A 244 -5.29 -2.16 14.53
C LEU A 244 -4.99 -1.71 15.96
N SER A 245 -6.00 -1.16 16.62
CA SER A 245 -5.91 -0.77 18.03
C SER A 245 -6.64 -1.79 18.90
N LYS A 246 -6.18 -1.98 20.15
CA LYS A 246 -6.79 -2.94 21.10
C LYS A 246 -8.25 -2.70 21.39
N ASP A 247 -8.76 -1.49 21.17
CA ASP A 247 -10.18 -1.15 21.35
C ASP A 247 -11.04 -1.49 20.12
N GLY A 248 -10.48 -2.21 19.15
CA GLY A 248 -11.15 -2.60 17.91
C GLY A 248 -11.24 -1.48 16.87
N GLY A 249 -10.71 -0.28 17.14
CA GLY A 249 -10.61 0.80 16.17
C GLY A 249 -9.27 0.81 15.44
N TYR A 250 -8.99 1.88 14.72
CA TYR A 250 -7.83 1.97 13.83
C TYR A 250 -6.95 3.18 14.17
N ILE A 251 -5.63 3.01 14.02
CA ILE A 251 -4.65 4.09 13.97
C ILE A 251 -4.19 4.21 12.52
N ILE A 252 -4.49 5.35 11.93
CA ILE A 252 -4.10 5.68 10.57
C ILE A 252 -2.95 6.67 10.64
N THR A 253 -1.86 6.38 9.99
CA THR A 253 -0.80 7.35 9.72
C THR A 253 -0.98 7.88 8.32
N ALA A 254 -1.06 9.19 8.22
CA ALA A 254 -1.32 9.91 6.99
C ALA A 254 -0.32 11.06 6.80
N GLU A 255 -0.32 11.62 5.63
CA GLU A 255 0.30 12.89 5.30
C GLU A 255 -0.79 13.93 5.03
N THR A 256 -0.59 15.15 5.50
CA THR A 256 -1.54 16.24 5.33
C THR A 256 -0.86 17.53 4.91
N ASN A 257 -1.44 18.17 3.90
CA ASN A 257 -1.13 19.56 3.55
C ASN A 257 -2.21 20.53 4.07
N SER A 258 -3.26 19.99 4.67
CA SER A 258 -4.45 20.74 5.11
C SER A 258 -4.35 21.26 6.54
N ILE A 259 -3.63 20.53 7.40
CA ILE A 259 -3.53 20.75 8.84
C ILE A 259 -2.05 20.72 9.23
N GLY A 260 -1.67 21.42 10.31
CA GLY A 260 -0.28 21.45 10.78
C GLY A 260 0.41 22.77 10.51
N ALA A 261 1.74 22.78 10.56
CA ALA A 261 2.55 24.00 10.55
C ALA A 261 3.36 24.22 9.27
N GLY A 262 3.48 23.21 8.41
CA GLY A 262 4.26 23.22 7.17
C GLY A 262 3.42 23.19 5.90
N ASN A 263 4.03 22.67 4.82
CA ASN A 263 3.27 22.29 3.63
C ASN A 263 2.77 20.85 3.77
N ASN A 264 3.67 19.92 4.18
CA ASN A 264 3.32 18.53 4.43
C ASN A 264 3.72 18.17 5.86
N ASP A 265 2.75 17.69 6.63
CA ASP A 265 2.94 17.22 8.01
C ASP A 265 2.48 15.75 8.12
N ILE A 266 3.03 15.01 9.07
CA ILE A 266 2.53 13.68 9.41
C ILE A 266 1.24 13.85 10.23
N TRP A 267 0.20 13.11 9.86
CA TRP A 267 -1.09 13.15 10.53
C TRP A 267 -1.46 11.77 11.09
N ILE A 268 -1.70 11.72 12.38
CA ILE A 268 -2.15 10.50 13.05
C ILE A 268 -3.64 10.63 13.34
N ILE A 269 -4.43 9.67 12.88
CA ILE A 269 -5.88 9.64 13.07
C ILE A 269 -6.25 8.38 13.84
N LYS A 270 -6.90 8.54 14.98
CA LYS A 270 -7.52 7.43 15.73
C LYS A 270 -9.00 7.38 15.42
N THR A 271 -9.48 6.21 15.04
CA THR A 271 -10.91 5.97 14.80
C THR A 271 -11.48 4.91 15.74
N ASP A 272 -12.80 4.81 15.81
CA ASP A 272 -13.48 3.62 16.30
C ASP A 272 -13.53 2.52 15.21
N LYS A 273 -14.15 1.38 15.52
CA LYS A 273 -14.31 0.24 14.61
C LYS A 273 -15.16 0.53 13.36
N ASN A 274 -15.96 1.58 13.38
CA ASN A 274 -16.79 2.01 12.25
C ASN A 274 -16.12 3.13 11.45
N GLY A 275 -14.84 3.39 11.68
CA GLY A 275 -14.11 4.45 11.01
C GLY A 275 -14.49 5.86 11.45
N LYS A 276 -15.20 6.07 12.55
CA LYS A 276 -15.48 7.42 13.05
C LYS A 276 -14.27 7.94 13.84
N MET A 277 -13.74 9.10 13.45
CA MET A 277 -12.62 9.73 14.11
C MET A 277 -12.93 9.99 15.60
N LYS A 278 -12.03 9.58 16.48
CA LYS A 278 -12.07 9.83 17.94
C LYS A 278 -11.16 10.98 18.32
N TRP A 279 -9.95 10.99 17.76
CA TRP A 279 -8.99 12.07 17.92
C TRP A 279 -7.99 12.05 16.75
N ASP A 280 -7.29 13.13 16.58
CA ASP A 280 -6.18 13.24 15.64
C ASP A 280 -5.05 14.09 16.23
N ALA A 281 -3.85 13.97 15.63
CA ALA A 281 -2.69 14.78 15.99
C ALA A 281 -1.77 14.92 14.77
N THR A 282 -1.13 16.08 14.66
CA THR A 282 -0.12 16.35 13.63
C THR A 282 1.29 16.36 14.24
N ILE A 283 2.25 15.84 13.48
CA ILE A 283 3.67 15.85 13.81
C ILE A 283 4.39 16.51 12.66
N GLY A 284 4.96 17.66 12.92
CA GLY A 284 5.67 18.41 11.90
C GLY A 284 5.99 19.85 12.34
N GLY A 285 6.58 20.57 11.43
CA GLY A 285 7.01 21.97 11.66
C GLY A 285 6.83 22.81 10.41
N LYS A 286 7.74 23.78 10.16
CA LYS A 286 7.68 24.66 8.98
C LYS A 286 8.19 24.01 7.70
N LYS A 287 8.65 22.79 7.76
CA LYS A 287 9.19 22.02 6.62
C LYS A 287 8.24 20.89 6.26
N ASP A 288 8.59 20.15 5.24
CA ASP A 288 7.79 18.98 4.84
C ASP A 288 8.30 17.75 5.61
N GLU A 289 7.41 17.09 6.31
CA GLU A 289 7.63 15.85 7.04
C GLU A 289 6.81 14.72 6.40
N PHE A 290 7.45 13.54 6.25
CA PHE A 290 6.88 12.37 5.58
C PHE A 290 7.00 11.15 6.48
N ALA A 291 5.91 10.40 6.63
CA ALA A 291 5.91 9.13 7.35
C ALA A 291 6.32 7.98 6.42
N THR A 292 7.20 7.10 6.89
CA THR A 292 7.61 5.89 6.18
C THR A 292 7.03 4.63 6.80
N SER A 293 6.93 4.57 8.13
CA SER A 293 6.37 3.42 8.83
C SER A 293 5.76 3.82 10.16
N THR A 294 4.90 2.96 10.68
CA THR A 294 4.25 3.13 11.99
C THR A 294 4.10 1.79 12.66
N ALA A 295 4.40 1.75 13.94
CA ALA A 295 4.19 0.59 14.80
C ALA A 295 3.49 1.01 16.10
N ILE A 296 2.75 0.07 16.70
CA ILE A 296 2.15 0.23 18.02
C ILE A 296 2.82 -0.79 18.94
N ASN A 297 3.43 -0.34 20.02
CA ASN A 297 4.04 -1.24 20.99
C ASN A 297 3.01 -1.87 21.95
N SER A 298 3.46 -2.78 22.82
CA SER A 298 2.61 -3.46 23.80
C SER A 298 1.91 -2.51 24.80
N LYS A 299 2.47 -1.32 25.03
CA LYS A 299 1.90 -0.25 25.87
C LYS A 299 0.91 0.65 25.11
N GLN A 300 0.62 0.37 23.86
CA GLN A 300 -0.20 1.19 22.95
C GLN A 300 0.41 2.56 22.62
N GLU A 301 1.73 2.69 22.74
CA GLU A 301 2.44 3.87 22.26
C GLU A 301 2.64 3.76 20.74
N ILE A 302 2.37 4.83 20.05
CA ILE A 302 2.50 4.93 18.59
C ILE A 302 3.91 5.42 18.28
N ILE A 303 4.65 4.62 17.53
CA ILE A 303 6.00 4.94 17.06
C ILE A 303 5.91 5.20 15.56
N VAL A 304 6.29 6.40 15.13
CA VAL A 304 6.31 6.78 13.72
C VAL A 304 7.74 7.04 13.30
N THR A 305 8.13 6.48 12.17
CA THR A 305 9.40 6.79 11.50
C THR A 305 9.14 7.57 10.22
N GLY A 306 10.09 8.41 9.85
CA GLY A 306 9.94 9.25 8.68
C GLY A 306 11.16 10.14 8.43
N TYR A 307 11.02 11.05 7.51
CA TYR A 307 12.04 12.03 7.19
C TYR A 307 11.45 13.44 7.00
N LYS A 308 12.31 14.45 7.06
CA LYS A 308 11.94 15.84 6.76
C LYS A 308 12.86 16.42 5.70
N THR A 309 12.33 17.33 4.90
CA THR A 309 13.15 18.06 3.93
C THR A 309 14.07 19.07 4.63
N VAL A 310 15.33 19.11 4.18
CA VAL A 310 16.32 20.12 4.64
C VAL A 310 16.61 21.01 3.45
N LYS A 311 16.32 22.33 3.55
CA LYS A 311 16.79 23.27 2.53
C LYS A 311 18.29 23.48 2.72
N GLU A 312 19.11 22.93 1.86
CA GLU A 312 20.49 23.35 1.74
C GLU A 312 20.54 24.73 1.07
N LYS A 313 21.14 25.72 1.75
CA LYS A 313 21.54 26.96 1.11
C LYS A 313 22.83 26.67 0.33
N PHE A 314 22.72 26.43 -0.96
CA PHE A 314 23.88 26.53 -1.84
C PHE A 314 24.28 28.01 -1.92
N SER A 315 25.33 28.41 -1.23
CA SER A 315 26.03 29.67 -1.52
C SER A 315 27.05 29.32 -2.59
N ILE A 316 26.78 29.69 -3.84
CA ILE A 316 27.82 29.79 -4.85
C ILE A 316 28.70 30.97 -4.42
N ARG A 317 29.94 30.68 -4.04
CA ARG A 317 31.02 31.68 -3.87
C ARG A 317 31.73 31.84 -5.20
#